data_99e2ed441eb890cb4b7a61656f29fdd7
#
_entry.id   99e2ed441eb890cb4b7a61656f29fdd7
#
_cell.length_a   1.000
_cell.length_b   1.000
_cell.length_c   1.000
_cell.angle_alpha   90.00
_cell.angle_beta   90.00
_cell.angle_gamma   90.00
#
_symmetry.space_group_name_H-M   'P 1'
#
loop_
_entity.id
_entity.type
_entity.pdbx_description
1 polymer ?
#
loop_
_entity_poly.entity_id
_entity_poly.type
_entity_poly.pdbx_seq_one_letter_code
_entity_poly.pdbx_strand_id
1 'polypeptide(L)'
;MRGSSRRGFLKATAGASALAMIKSAPVWATAGASGPVRVWGTYRDKRYSAGEALIWKPLTEVKADAIVLNPGATRQEILGFGGALTDASCYVLSQMTADERSAVIHDLFAPGELALNVCRTCIGASDYSRSVYSFDESTEPDPELKKFSIEHDKAYILPMLREARKVNPELFLFSSPWSPPGWMKSGNSMLGGAMRKHSYDPYARYFLKFLDGYKAQGVEINAITVQNEVDTDQDSRMPACLWGQEYEVEFVRDHLGPLLRGAGFATKIWVLDHNYNLWGRAIAELSDPKANEYIDGIAWHGYVGDESAMTRVHQAFPAKNAYWTEGGPDISAPDYATDWAKWGETFNGIANNWARSITSWNIALDEKGNPNIGPFPCGGLITVENGSHKITKSGQYWAFAHYSRLVKRGAKVFEINGVGQASTQGASSSVSQSGFRNRDGSLVVVLANRGPERLVQLVHGLNALEVDLPADALLTLEWS
;
A
#
# COMPACT_ATOMS: atom_id res chain seq x y z
N MET A 1 -51.85 -37.31 -28.87
CA MET A 1 -52.66 -37.09 -27.67
C MET A 1 -51.94 -36.10 -26.76
N ARG A 2 -52.54 -34.97 -26.66
CA ARG A 2 -52.51 -33.93 -25.60
C ARG A 2 -51.27 -33.77 -24.75
N GLY A 3 -50.60 -32.67 -25.04
CA GLY A 3 -49.65 -32.00 -24.16
C GLY A 3 -50.32 -31.37 -22.94
N SER A 4 -49.57 -31.16 -21.85
CA SER A 4 -49.90 -30.20 -20.83
C SER A 4 -48.70 -29.31 -20.50
N SER A 5 -48.92 -28.04 -20.79
CA SER A 5 -48.12 -26.89 -20.41
C SER A 5 -47.95 -26.74 -18.92
N ARG A 6 -46.71 -26.54 -18.45
CA ARG A 6 -46.43 -26.00 -17.10
C ARG A 6 -45.76 -24.62 -17.25
N ARG A 7 -46.58 -23.62 -17.46
CA ARG A 7 -46.23 -22.21 -17.19
C ARG A 7 -47.26 -21.65 -16.21
N GLY A 8 -46.81 -21.23 -15.07
CA GLY A 8 -47.64 -20.52 -14.10
C GLY A 8 -47.39 -20.96 -12.69
N PHE A 9 -46.40 -20.40 -12.01
CA PHE A 9 -46.40 -20.07 -10.59
C PHE A 9 -45.02 -19.54 -10.20
N LEU A 10 -44.83 -18.25 -10.32
CA LEU A 10 -43.77 -17.51 -9.61
C LEU A 10 -44.04 -15.98 -9.77
N LYS A 11 -45.07 -15.51 -9.10
CA LYS A 11 -45.23 -14.09 -8.75
C LYS A 11 -45.88 -14.04 -7.37
N ALA A 12 -45.20 -13.38 -6.46
CA ALA A 12 -45.57 -13.01 -5.10
C ALA A 12 -44.78 -13.80 -4.03
N THR A 13 -43.61 -13.24 -3.66
CA THR A 13 -43.07 -13.23 -2.29
C THR A 13 -41.70 -12.53 -2.31
N ALA A 14 -41.67 -11.23 -2.56
CA ALA A 14 -40.46 -10.41 -2.44
C ALA A 14 -40.61 -9.27 -1.42
N GLY A 15 -41.50 -9.45 -0.45
CA GLY A 15 -41.81 -8.39 0.52
C GLY A 15 -41.66 -8.76 2.00
N ALA A 16 -41.34 -10.01 2.34
CA ALA A 16 -41.38 -10.43 3.74
C ALA A 16 -40.02 -10.84 4.35
N SER A 17 -38.94 -10.84 3.59
CA SER A 17 -37.65 -11.38 4.06
C SER A 17 -36.77 -10.36 4.79
N ALA A 18 -37.01 -9.06 4.67
CA ALA A 18 -36.18 -8.03 5.31
C ALA A 18 -36.46 -7.87 6.83
N LEU A 19 -37.68 -8.12 7.28
CA LEU A 19 -38.05 -7.98 8.70
C LEU A 19 -37.68 -9.20 9.56
N ALA A 20 -37.41 -10.36 8.97
CA ALA A 20 -37.09 -11.58 9.71
C ALA A 20 -35.60 -11.67 10.13
N MET A 21 -34.71 -10.90 9.49
CA MET A 21 -33.27 -10.89 9.86
C MET A 21 -32.96 -10.05 11.11
N ILE A 22 -33.87 -9.19 11.56
CA ILE A 22 -33.67 -8.39 12.79
C ILE A 22 -33.88 -9.22 14.06
N LYS A 23 -34.50 -10.40 13.98
CA LYS A 23 -34.83 -11.22 15.15
C LYS A 23 -33.77 -12.24 15.60
N SER A 24 -32.65 -12.34 14.89
CA SER A 24 -31.54 -13.26 15.26
C SER A 24 -30.18 -12.58 15.32
N ALA A 25 -30.14 -11.29 15.66
CA ALA A 25 -28.87 -10.61 15.93
C ALA A 25 -28.24 -11.24 17.21
N PRO A 26 -26.98 -11.69 17.17
CA PRO A 26 -26.31 -12.22 18.35
C PRO A 26 -26.22 -11.14 19.44
N VAL A 27 -26.18 -11.56 20.71
CA VAL A 27 -26.22 -10.72 21.93
C VAL A 27 -25.19 -9.57 21.96
N TRP A 28 -24.12 -9.65 21.17
CA TRP A 28 -23.12 -8.58 21.02
C TRP A 28 -23.57 -7.42 20.12
N ALA A 29 -24.62 -7.58 19.33
CA ALA A 29 -25.20 -6.51 18.51
C ALA A 29 -25.97 -5.43 19.32
N THR A 30 -26.05 -5.58 20.65
CA THR A 30 -26.82 -4.68 21.51
C THR A 30 -26.02 -3.51 22.12
N ALA A 31 -24.71 -3.52 22.06
CA ALA A 31 -23.91 -2.33 22.43
C ALA A 31 -23.82 -1.42 21.20
N GLY A 32 -24.83 -0.57 21.03
CA GLY A 32 -24.80 0.47 20.00
C GLY A 32 -23.67 1.45 20.24
N ALA A 33 -23.19 2.10 19.17
CA ALA A 33 -22.24 3.20 19.28
C ALA A 33 -22.76 4.28 20.21
N SER A 34 -21.94 4.71 21.14
CA SER A 34 -22.26 5.80 22.08
C SER A 34 -21.19 6.89 22.01
N GLY A 35 -21.59 8.12 22.29
CA GLY A 35 -20.69 9.27 22.27
C GLY A 35 -20.63 10.01 20.93
N PRO A 36 -19.89 11.14 20.93
CA PRO A 36 -19.74 11.96 19.72
C PRO A 36 -18.81 11.29 18.71
N VAL A 37 -19.15 11.40 17.43
CA VAL A 37 -18.33 10.99 16.31
C VAL A 37 -17.51 12.18 15.84
N ARG A 38 -16.20 12.10 15.93
CA ARG A 38 -15.28 13.12 15.40
C ARG A 38 -15.19 12.96 13.89
N VAL A 39 -15.13 14.09 13.19
CA VAL A 39 -15.12 14.12 11.72
C VAL A 39 -13.95 14.95 11.21
N TRP A 40 -13.24 14.45 10.21
CA TRP A 40 -12.26 15.21 9.42
C TRP A 40 -12.61 15.10 7.95
N GLY A 41 -12.44 16.21 7.22
CA GLY A 41 -12.79 16.29 5.81
C GLY A 41 -11.71 16.90 4.94
N THR A 42 -11.55 16.34 3.73
CA THR A 42 -10.82 16.94 2.60
C THR A 42 -11.76 17.07 1.43
N TYR A 43 -12.10 18.30 1.07
CA TYR A 43 -12.98 18.66 -0.05
C TYR A 43 -12.92 20.16 -0.32
N ARG A 44 -13.11 20.60 -1.54
CA ARG A 44 -13.02 22.03 -1.94
C ARG A 44 -11.66 22.62 -1.49
N ASP A 45 -11.69 23.60 -0.59
CA ASP A 45 -10.51 24.27 0.01
C ASP A 45 -10.04 23.66 1.34
N LYS A 46 -10.84 22.77 1.92
CA LYS A 46 -10.52 22.09 3.18
C LYS A 46 -9.50 20.95 2.96
N ARG A 47 -8.55 20.86 3.85
CA ARG A 47 -7.48 19.84 3.84
C ARG A 47 -7.37 19.20 5.22
N TYR A 48 -7.87 17.98 5.36
CA TYR A 48 -7.95 17.23 6.62
C TYR A 48 -8.44 18.12 7.79
N SER A 49 -9.48 18.87 7.54
CA SER A 49 -10.01 19.85 8.50
C SER A 49 -11.05 19.20 9.41
N ALA A 50 -10.97 19.50 10.71
CA ALA A 50 -12.01 19.05 11.65
C ALA A 50 -13.38 19.63 11.28
N GLY A 51 -14.39 18.77 11.27
CA GLY A 51 -15.79 19.10 11.12
C GLY A 51 -16.51 19.17 12.46
N GLU A 52 -17.81 19.48 12.42
CA GLU A 52 -18.69 19.37 13.59
C GLU A 52 -18.81 17.88 13.99
N ALA A 53 -18.83 17.64 15.30
CA ALA A 53 -19.05 16.29 15.80
C ALA A 53 -20.47 15.83 15.53
N LEU A 54 -20.63 14.60 15.05
CA LEU A 54 -21.93 14.00 14.80
C LEU A 54 -22.36 13.15 16.01
N ILE A 55 -23.67 12.95 16.14
CA ILE A 55 -24.27 12.20 17.24
C ILE A 55 -25.11 11.05 16.70
N TRP A 56 -24.85 9.86 17.19
CA TRP A 56 -25.66 8.68 16.91
C TRP A 56 -27.11 8.89 17.40
N LYS A 57 -28.08 8.52 16.56
CA LYS A 57 -29.50 8.53 16.88
C LYS A 57 -30.05 7.12 16.88
N PRO A 58 -31.09 6.83 17.65
CA PRO A 58 -31.81 5.54 17.54
C PRO A 58 -32.19 5.27 16.08
N LEU A 59 -31.92 4.04 15.62
CA LEU A 59 -32.29 3.59 14.29
C LEU A 59 -33.81 3.47 14.18
N THR A 60 -34.41 4.22 13.29
CA THR A 60 -35.85 4.15 12.99
C THR A 60 -36.13 3.33 11.73
N GLU A 61 -35.26 3.44 10.74
CA GLU A 61 -35.35 2.75 9.45
C GLU A 61 -33.96 2.60 8.84
N VAL A 62 -33.69 1.47 8.18
CA VAL A 62 -32.49 1.24 7.37
C VAL A 62 -32.81 1.66 5.94
N LYS A 63 -32.16 2.71 5.45
CA LYS A 63 -32.28 3.15 4.06
C LYS A 63 -31.70 2.11 3.11
N ALA A 64 -32.23 2.05 1.89
CA ALA A 64 -31.81 1.05 0.90
C ALA A 64 -30.31 1.15 0.53
N ASP A 65 -29.72 2.32 0.68
CA ASP A 65 -28.31 2.63 0.41
C ASP A 65 -27.48 2.83 1.69
N ALA A 66 -28.01 2.42 2.85
CA ALA A 66 -27.30 2.54 4.12
C ALA A 66 -26.01 1.71 4.15
N ILE A 67 -25.00 2.27 4.78
CA ILE A 67 -23.73 1.62 5.08
C ILE A 67 -23.83 0.97 6.46
N VAL A 68 -23.87 -0.35 6.51
CA VAL A 68 -24.01 -1.13 7.75
C VAL A 68 -22.65 -1.57 8.25
N LEU A 69 -22.30 -1.15 9.45
CA LEU A 69 -21.01 -1.42 10.09
C LEU A 69 -21.10 -2.70 10.95
N ASN A 70 -20.12 -3.60 10.79
CA ASN A 70 -19.99 -4.81 11.61
C ASN A 70 -18.59 -4.90 12.27
N PRO A 71 -18.28 -4.07 13.27
CA PRO A 71 -16.97 -4.04 13.91
C PRO A 71 -16.58 -5.32 14.65
N GLY A 72 -17.55 -6.23 14.88
CA GLY A 72 -17.31 -7.55 15.44
C GLY A 72 -16.67 -8.52 14.44
N ALA A 73 -16.96 -8.38 13.14
CA ALA A 73 -16.40 -9.22 12.07
C ALA A 73 -15.12 -8.58 11.52
N THR A 74 -13.99 -8.94 12.10
CA THR A 74 -12.68 -8.39 11.71
C THR A 74 -11.91 -9.32 10.79
N ARG A 75 -11.07 -8.71 9.94
CA ARG A 75 -10.20 -9.38 8.96
C ARG A 75 -8.72 -9.12 9.28
N GLN A 76 -7.90 -8.81 8.27
CA GLN A 76 -6.46 -8.62 8.42
C GLN A 76 -6.11 -7.47 9.38
N GLU A 77 -4.93 -7.58 9.95
CA GLU A 77 -4.31 -6.54 10.76
C GLU A 77 -3.49 -5.59 9.88
N ILE A 78 -3.67 -4.29 10.07
CA ILE A 78 -2.92 -3.25 9.37
C ILE A 78 -1.49 -3.18 9.92
N LEU A 79 -0.50 -3.29 9.03
CA LEU A 79 0.91 -3.02 9.30
C LEU A 79 1.16 -1.50 9.33
N GLY A 80 0.63 -0.78 8.34
CA GLY A 80 0.73 0.66 8.30
C GLY A 80 0.62 1.28 6.91
N PHE A 81 0.96 2.56 6.87
CA PHE A 81 0.86 3.43 5.69
C PHE A 81 2.19 4.12 5.46
N GLY A 82 2.56 4.35 4.18
CA GLY A 82 3.86 4.90 3.91
C GLY A 82 4.16 5.35 2.51
N GLY A 83 5.46 5.50 2.23
CA GLY A 83 5.98 5.85 0.91
C GLY A 83 7.45 5.49 0.78
N ALA A 84 7.99 5.62 -0.44
CA ALA A 84 9.37 5.26 -0.72
C ALA A 84 10.32 6.45 -0.54
N LEU A 85 11.33 6.25 0.31
CA LEU A 85 12.53 7.07 0.35
C LEU A 85 13.51 6.52 -0.70
N THR A 86 13.24 6.88 -1.97
CA THR A 86 14.09 6.57 -3.13
C THR A 86 15.37 7.37 -3.09
N ASP A 87 16.36 7.03 -3.94
CA ASP A 87 17.55 7.86 -4.15
C ASP A 87 17.16 9.30 -4.50
N ALA A 88 16.20 9.47 -5.43
CA ALA A 88 15.68 10.77 -5.82
C ALA A 88 15.05 11.54 -4.66
N SER A 89 14.16 10.89 -3.89
CA SER A 89 13.50 11.51 -2.73
C SER A 89 14.50 11.96 -1.69
N CYS A 90 15.46 11.11 -1.35
CA CYS A 90 16.51 11.43 -0.39
C CYS A 90 17.43 12.55 -0.90
N TYR A 91 17.74 12.55 -2.19
CA TYR A 91 18.55 13.62 -2.80
C TYR A 91 17.82 14.96 -2.73
N VAL A 92 16.55 15.04 -3.17
CA VAL A 92 15.75 16.27 -3.12
C VAL A 92 15.68 16.83 -1.70
N LEU A 93 15.36 15.99 -0.73
CA LEU A 93 15.35 16.41 0.69
C LEU A 93 16.72 16.83 1.21
N SER A 94 17.81 16.24 0.70
CA SER A 94 19.17 16.62 1.10
C SER A 94 19.62 18.00 0.60
N GLN A 95 18.93 18.56 -0.41
CA GLN A 95 19.22 19.92 -0.92
C GLN A 95 18.61 21.02 -0.03
N MET A 96 17.66 20.66 0.83
CA MET A 96 17.05 21.59 1.79
C MET A 96 18.01 21.92 2.93
N THR A 97 17.79 23.04 3.59
CA THR A 97 18.48 23.32 4.86
C THR A 97 18.14 22.25 5.91
N ALA A 98 18.98 22.09 6.92
CA ALA A 98 18.76 21.10 7.96
C ALA A 98 17.41 21.29 8.67
N ASP A 99 17.02 22.55 8.94
CA ASP A 99 15.77 22.87 9.63
C ASP A 99 14.55 22.59 8.75
N GLU A 100 14.57 22.99 7.47
CA GLU A 100 13.49 22.71 6.52
C GLU A 100 13.29 21.20 6.34
N ARG A 101 14.38 20.46 6.12
CA ARG A 101 14.36 19.00 5.99
C ARG A 101 13.79 18.35 7.25
N SER A 102 14.26 18.75 8.41
CA SER A 102 13.77 18.22 9.68
C SER A 102 12.27 18.48 9.88
N ALA A 103 11.77 19.64 9.49
CA ALA A 103 10.34 19.97 9.52
C ALA A 103 9.54 19.06 8.56
N VAL A 104 10.05 18.81 7.33
CA VAL A 104 9.39 17.90 6.37
C VAL A 104 9.38 16.47 6.88
N ILE A 105 10.49 15.96 7.40
CA ILE A 105 10.56 14.60 7.96
C ILE A 105 9.62 14.47 9.17
N HIS A 106 9.52 15.52 10.00
CA HIS A 106 8.56 15.55 11.10
C HIS A 106 7.11 15.52 10.58
N ASP A 107 6.74 16.37 9.61
CA ASP A 107 5.38 16.39 9.01
C ASP A 107 4.99 15.03 8.42
N LEU A 108 5.94 14.29 7.84
CA LEU A 108 5.68 12.99 7.20
C LEU A 108 5.57 11.84 8.22
N PHE A 109 6.45 11.78 9.23
CA PHE A 109 6.62 10.57 10.04
C PHE A 109 6.18 10.71 11.49
N ALA A 110 6.04 11.93 12.05
CA ALA A 110 5.68 12.10 13.46
C ALA A 110 4.26 11.61 13.75
N PRO A 111 4.06 10.87 14.86
CA PRO A 111 2.72 10.57 15.36
C PRO A 111 1.93 11.89 15.62
N GLY A 112 0.73 11.98 15.06
CA GLY A 112 -0.09 13.21 15.13
C GLY A 112 0.00 14.11 13.91
N GLU A 113 1.05 13.98 13.09
CA GLU A 113 1.17 14.58 11.78
C GLU A 113 0.67 13.60 10.69
N LEU A 114 1.33 13.46 9.53
CA LEU A 114 0.92 12.46 8.54
C LEU A 114 1.09 11.01 9.08
N ALA A 115 1.98 10.82 10.05
CA ALA A 115 2.17 9.58 10.80
C ALA A 115 2.49 8.35 9.93
N LEU A 116 3.26 8.52 8.85
CA LEU A 116 3.74 7.39 8.07
C LEU A 116 4.61 6.47 8.94
N ASN A 117 4.32 5.17 8.88
CA ASN A 117 5.00 4.17 9.71
C ASN A 117 5.49 2.94 8.93
N VAL A 118 5.37 2.97 7.60
CA VAL A 118 5.98 2.03 6.66
C VAL A 118 6.82 2.85 5.68
N CYS A 119 8.01 2.38 5.33
CA CYS A 119 8.82 3.05 4.34
C CYS A 119 9.49 2.03 3.43
N ARG A 120 9.44 2.28 2.12
CA ARG A 120 10.16 1.53 1.11
C ARG A 120 11.51 2.19 0.83
N THR A 121 12.52 1.39 0.54
CA THR A 121 13.80 1.86 -0.01
C THR A 121 14.26 0.93 -1.12
N CYS A 122 15.23 1.36 -1.91
CA CYS A 122 15.74 0.59 -3.04
C CYS A 122 17.02 -0.16 -2.66
N ILE A 123 17.26 -1.31 -3.28
CA ILE A 123 18.55 -2.03 -3.22
C ILE A 123 19.32 -1.70 -4.50
N GLY A 124 20.12 -0.64 -4.47
CA GLY A 124 20.72 -0.02 -5.64
C GLY A 124 19.76 0.97 -6.34
N ALA A 125 20.05 1.32 -7.59
CA ALA A 125 19.27 2.28 -8.35
C ALA A 125 17.88 1.76 -8.74
N SER A 126 16.91 2.66 -8.72
CA SER A 126 15.60 2.52 -9.38
C SER A 126 15.52 3.46 -10.59
N ASP A 127 14.34 3.57 -11.23
CA ASP A 127 14.02 4.64 -12.18
C ASP A 127 14.10 6.04 -11.55
N TYR A 128 13.81 6.15 -10.25
CA TYR A 128 13.94 7.39 -9.48
C TYR A 128 15.26 7.44 -8.71
N SER A 129 16.33 7.51 -9.48
CA SER A 129 17.69 7.66 -9.00
C SER A 129 18.44 8.74 -9.81
N ARG A 130 19.51 9.28 -9.25
CA ARG A 130 20.37 10.26 -9.94
C ARG A 130 21.24 9.63 -11.03
N SER A 131 21.51 8.35 -10.89
CA SER A 131 22.32 7.56 -11.83
C SER A 131 22.01 6.08 -11.69
N VAL A 132 22.42 5.29 -12.66
CA VAL A 132 22.38 3.82 -12.58
C VAL A 132 23.53 3.34 -11.70
N TYR A 133 23.25 2.60 -10.62
CA TYR A 133 24.27 2.01 -9.75
C TYR A 133 23.72 0.76 -9.06
N SER A 134 24.60 -0.19 -8.78
CA SER A 134 24.39 -1.26 -7.81
C SER A 134 25.47 -1.20 -6.73
N PHE A 135 25.34 -2.02 -5.70
CA PHE A 135 26.38 -2.09 -4.66
C PHE A 135 27.57 -2.94 -5.06
N ASP A 136 27.53 -3.60 -6.21
CA ASP A 136 28.61 -4.45 -6.72
C ASP A 136 28.74 -4.35 -8.24
N GLU A 137 28.69 -3.13 -8.79
CA GLU A 137 28.83 -2.93 -10.24
C GLU A 137 30.26 -3.15 -10.69
N SER A 138 30.43 -4.03 -11.69
CA SER A 138 31.73 -4.44 -12.19
C SER A 138 31.65 -4.78 -13.67
N THR A 139 32.70 -4.45 -14.43
CA THR A 139 32.86 -4.84 -15.84
C THR A 139 33.09 -6.35 -15.99
N GLU A 140 33.73 -6.96 -14.99
CA GLU A 140 34.01 -8.37 -14.93
C GLU A 140 33.18 -9.03 -13.81
N PRO A 141 32.78 -10.30 -13.96
CA PRO A 141 32.06 -10.99 -12.88
C PRO A 141 32.82 -10.98 -11.55
N ASP A 142 32.13 -10.64 -10.47
CA ASP A 142 32.66 -10.68 -9.09
C ASP A 142 31.84 -11.62 -8.20
N PRO A 143 31.90 -12.94 -8.41
CA PRO A 143 31.09 -13.89 -7.67
C PRO A 143 31.36 -13.89 -6.15
N GLU A 144 32.51 -13.41 -5.72
CA GLU A 144 32.86 -13.26 -4.29
C GLU A 144 32.39 -11.93 -3.69
N LEU A 145 31.80 -11.03 -4.51
CA LEU A 145 31.32 -9.70 -4.11
C LEU A 145 32.42 -8.89 -3.38
N LYS A 146 33.64 -8.90 -3.89
CA LYS A 146 34.78 -8.16 -3.32
C LYS A 146 34.65 -6.64 -3.48
N LYS A 147 33.90 -6.22 -4.51
CA LYS A 147 33.64 -4.80 -4.80
C LYS A 147 32.37 -4.27 -4.13
N PHE A 148 31.63 -5.15 -3.43
CA PHE A 148 30.38 -4.77 -2.77
C PHE A 148 30.59 -3.60 -1.79
N SER A 149 29.82 -2.53 -1.99
CA SER A 149 29.89 -1.34 -1.13
C SER A 149 28.55 -0.60 -1.12
N ILE A 150 28.05 -0.25 0.06
CA ILE A 150 26.88 0.63 0.25
C ILE A 150 27.29 2.11 0.37
N GLU A 151 28.50 2.47 -0.05
CA GLU A 151 29.05 3.84 0.13
C GLU A 151 28.17 4.92 -0.53
N HIS A 152 27.55 4.60 -1.69
CA HIS A 152 26.59 5.49 -2.34
C HIS A 152 25.49 5.95 -1.39
N ASP A 153 24.92 5.05 -0.63
CA ASP A 153 23.75 5.32 0.21
C ASP A 153 24.09 6.12 1.48
N LYS A 154 25.38 6.15 1.86
CA LYS A 154 25.83 6.92 3.01
C LYS A 154 25.75 8.44 2.81
N ALA A 155 25.72 8.90 1.55
CA ALA A 155 25.70 10.33 1.24
C ALA A 155 24.40 11.01 1.73
N TYR A 156 23.22 10.42 1.48
CA TYR A 156 21.93 10.98 1.85
C TYR A 156 20.84 9.94 2.15
N ILE A 157 20.87 8.72 1.60
CA ILE A 157 19.81 7.73 1.84
C ILE A 157 19.81 7.28 3.30
N LEU A 158 20.91 6.73 3.79
CA LEU A 158 21.06 6.29 5.18
C LEU A 158 20.84 7.43 6.20
N PRO A 159 21.33 8.68 5.98
CA PRO A 159 20.96 9.81 6.82
C PRO A 159 19.46 10.06 6.90
N MET A 160 18.72 10.05 5.76
CA MET A 160 17.27 10.25 5.75
C MET A 160 16.52 9.14 6.49
N LEU A 161 16.90 7.87 6.27
CA LEU A 161 16.29 6.74 6.97
C LEU A 161 16.50 6.81 8.49
N ARG A 162 17.67 7.23 8.93
CA ARG A 162 17.96 7.43 10.37
C ARG A 162 17.17 8.61 10.95
N GLU A 163 17.05 9.71 10.20
CA GLU A 163 16.25 10.87 10.61
C GLU A 163 14.76 10.50 10.72
N ALA A 164 14.21 9.80 9.74
CA ALA A 164 12.83 9.29 9.78
C ALA A 164 12.60 8.32 10.96
N ARG A 165 13.53 7.40 11.22
CA ARG A 165 13.44 6.48 12.38
C ARG A 165 13.60 7.17 13.72
N LYS A 166 14.34 8.28 13.79
CA LYS A 166 14.43 9.09 15.01
C LYS A 166 13.09 9.75 15.34
N VAL A 167 12.35 10.19 14.32
CA VAL A 167 11.01 10.77 14.47
C VAL A 167 9.96 9.69 14.74
N ASN A 168 10.05 8.55 14.05
CA ASN A 168 9.18 7.40 14.26
C ASN A 168 10.00 6.12 14.49
N PRO A 169 10.31 5.76 15.74
CA PRO A 169 11.12 4.57 16.06
C PRO A 169 10.48 3.24 15.61
N GLU A 170 9.16 3.21 15.41
CA GLU A 170 8.43 2.04 14.95
C GLU A 170 8.37 1.92 13.41
N LEU A 171 9.10 2.75 12.67
CA LEU A 171 9.10 2.74 11.21
C LEU A 171 9.51 1.36 10.68
N PHE A 172 8.58 0.69 9.99
CA PHE A 172 8.82 -0.58 9.32
C PHE A 172 9.46 -0.31 7.97
N LEU A 173 10.67 -0.82 7.74
CA LEU A 173 11.41 -0.64 6.50
C LEU A 173 11.37 -1.89 5.64
N PHE A 174 11.04 -1.74 4.37
CA PHE A 174 11.24 -2.80 3.39
C PHE A 174 12.01 -2.28 2.17
N SER A 175 12.70 -3.18 1.47
CA SER A 175 13.59 -2.81 0.38
C SER A 175 13.38 -3.71 -0.84
N SER A 176 13.45 -3.11 -2.02
CA SER A 176 13.26 -3.78 -3.31
C SER A 176 14.41 -3.45 -4.27
N PRO A 177 15.00 -4.43 -4.97
CA PRO A 177 15.92 -4.18 -6.09
C PRO A 177 15.14 -3.99 -7.40
N TRP A 178 15.55 -3.02 -8.22
CA TRP A 178 15.08 -2.89 -9.61
C TRP A 178 15.90 -3.76 -10.56
N SER A 179 17.15 -3.98 -10.22
CA SER A 179 18.04 -4.83 -11.00
C SER A 179 19.13 -5.42 -10.11
N PRO A 180 19.51 -6.68 -10.31
CA PRO A 180 20.82 -7.16 -9.88
C PRO A 180 21.96 -6.35 -10.51
N PRO A 181 23.21 -6.43 -10.00
CA PRO A 181 24.40 -5.96 -10.70
C PRO A 181 24.43 -6.44 -12.15
N GLY A 182 24.86 -5.60 -13.08
CA GLY A 182 24.81 -5.89 -14.52
C GLY A 182 25.48 -7.19 -14.91
N TRP A 183 26.63 -7.53 -14.29
CA TRP A 183 27.35 -8.75 -14.58
C TRP A 183 26.59 -10.05 -14.22
N MET A 184 25.57 -9.99 -13.38
CA MET A 184 24.71 -11.13 -13.02
C MET A 184 23.62 -11.41 -14.07
N LYS A 185 23.45 -10.53 -15.05
CA LYS A 185 22.33 -10.51 -15.99
C LYS A 185 22.72 -10.86 -17.43
N SER A 186 21.74 -11.25 -18.24
CA SER A 186 21.94 -11.68 -19.63
C SER A 186 22.60 -10.61 -20.52
N GLY A 187 22.33 -9.34 -20.28
CA GLY A 187 22.85 -8.22 -21.05
C GLY A 187 24.12 -7.57 -20.50
N ASN A 188 24.66 -8.04 -19.37
CA ASN A 188 25.74 -7.38 -18.62
C ASN A 188 25.43 -5.91 -18.34
N SER A 189 24.17 -5.59 -18.08
CA SER A 189 23.66 -4.25 -17.83
C SER A 189 22.56 -4.29 -16.77
N MET A 190 22.46 -3.27 -15.94
CA MET A 190 21.33 -3.08 -15.04
C MET A 190 20.06 -2.71 -15.81
N LEU A 191 20.19 -2.12 -17.02
CA LEU A 191 19.05 -1.72 -17.83
C LEU A 191 18.46 -2.92 -18.57
N GLY A 192 17.24 -3.33 -18.17
CA GLY A 192 16.54 -4.46 -18.78
C GLY A 192 17.24 -5.81 -18.63
N GLY A 193 16.88 -6.78 -19.48
CA GLY A 193 17.45 -8.13 -19.50
C GLY A 193 16.93 -9.05 -18.39
N ALA A 194 17.47 -10.27 -18.31
CA ALA A 194 17.03 -11.31 -17.40
C ALA A 194 18.12 -11.81 -16.48
N MET A 195 17.74 -12.32 -15.30
CA MET A 195 18.64 -12.94 -14.33
C MET A 195 19.25 -14.22 -14.88
N ARG A 196 20.54 -14.47 -14.60
CA ARG A 196 21.25 -15.72 -14.94
C ARG A 196 21.28 -16.65 -13.74
N LYS A 197 20.85 -17.91 -13.92
CA LYS A 197 20.81 -18.92 -12.83
C LYS A 197 22.15 -19.16 -12.13
N HIS A 198 23.28 -19.12 -12.84
CA HIS A 198 24.58 -19.30 -12.23
C HIS A 198 24.98 -18.16 -11.26
N SER A 199 24.22 -17.06 -11.29
CA SER A 199 24.42 -15.93 -10.39
C SER A 199 23.49 -15.95 -9.16
N TYR A 200 22.69 -17.00 -8.94
CA TYR A 200 21.77 -17.07 -7.80
C TYR A 200 22.50 -17.05 -6.45
N ASP A 201 23.56 -17.84 -6.28
CA ASP A 201 24.34 -17.83 -5.04
C ASP A 201 25.02 -16.48 -4.77
N PRO A 202 25.74 -15.86 -5.73
CA PRO A 202 26.24 -14.51 -5.55
C PRO A 202 25.11 -13.50 -5.22
N TYR A 203 23.97 -13.59 -5.89
CA TYR A 203 22.87 -12.66 -5.66
C TYR A 203 22.21 -12.83 -4.29
N ALA A 204 22.06 -14.05 -3.80
CA ALA A 204 21.60 -14.30 -2.43
C ALA A 204 22.56 -13.68 -1.39
N ARG A 205 23.89 -13.84 -1.62
CA ARG A 205 24.92 -13.20 -0.78
C ARG A 205 24.92 -11.66 -0.90
N TYR A 206 24.54 -11.12 -2.04
CA TYR A 206 24.36 -9.68 -2.24
C TYR A 206 23.27 -9.11 -1.31
N PHE A 207 22.12 -9.79 -1.19
CA PHE A 207 21.08 -9.43 -0.21
C PHE A 207 21.61 -9.52 1.24
N LEU A 208 22.36 -10.58 1.56
CA LEU A 208 22.91 -10.74 2.90
C LEU A 208 23.86 -9.58 3.24
N LYS A 209 24.79 -9.24 2.33
CA LYS A 209 25.70 -8.10 2.50
C LYS A 209 24.99 -6.77 2.61
N PHE A 210 23.90 -6.55 1.84
CA PHE A 210 23.05 -5.38 1.96
C PHE A 210 22.44 -5.26 3.36
N LEU A 211 21.82 -6.34 3.86
CA LEU A 211 21.21 -6.36 5.19
C LEU A 211 22.23 -6.12 6.31
N ASP A 212 23.40 -6.77 6.24
CA ASP A 212 24.50 -6.57 7.17
C ASP A 212 25.05 -5.14 7.12
N GLY A 213 25.25 -4.60 5.92
CA GLY A 213 25.74 -3.25 5.71
C GLY A 213 24.79 -2.18 6.28
N TYR A 214 23.51 -2.31 6.04
CA TYR A 214 22.50 -1.40 6.57
C TYR A 214 22.36 -1.52 8.10
N LYS A 215 22.33 -2.75 8.62
CA LYS A 215 22.33 -3.02 10.07
C LYS A 215 23.54 -2.41 10.77
N ALA A 216 24.73 -2.52 10.16
CA ALA A 216 25.95 -1.88 10.69
C ALA A 216 25.87 -0.34 10.71
N GLN A 217 25.00 0.26 9.88
CA GLN A 217 24.69 1.70 9.88
C GLN A 217 23.52 2.07 10.79
N GLY A 218 23.02 1.12 11.62
CA GLY A 218 21.89 1.33 12.52
C GLY A 218 20.51 1.35 11.83
N VAL A 219 20.43 0.86 10.59
CA VAL A 219 19.19 0.77 9.81
C VAL A 219 18.85 -0.69 9.59
N GLU A 220 17.90 -1.23 10.34
CA GLU A 220 17.40 -2.59 10.18
C GLU A 220 16.29 -2.64 9.14
N ILE A 221 16.40 -3.59 8.19
CA ILE A 221 15.40 -3.84 7.14
C ILE A 221 14.51 -5.00 7.56
N ASN A 222 13.21 -4.74 7.68
CA ASN A 222 12.24 -5.69 8.19
C ASN A 222 11.71 -6.67 7.13
N ALA A 223 11.71 -6.25 5.85
CA ALA A 223 11.31 -7.09 4.72
C ALA A 223 12.10 -6.72 3.46
N ILE A 224 12.19 -7.68 2.55
CA ILE A 224 12.72 -7.46 1.19
C ILE A 224 11.77 -8.06 0.17
N THR A 225 11.76 -7.52 -1.04
CA THR A 225 11.24 -8.22 -2.21
C THR A 225 12.38 -8.78 -3.04
N VAL A 226 12.12 -9.85 -3.79
CA VAL A 226 13.15 -10.48 -4.64
C VAL A 226 13.53 -9.56 -5.80
N GLN A 227 12.54 -8.92 -6.38
CA GLN A 227 12.67 -8.05 -7.54
C GLN A 227 11.47 -7.10 -7.62
N ASN A 228 11.70 -5.83 -7.93
CA ASN A 228 10.65 -4.93 -8.36
C ASN A 228 10.22 -5.27 -9.79
N GLU A 229 8.93 -5.47 -9.99
CA GLU A 229 8.31 -5.69 -11.31
C GLU A 229 8.93 -6.82 -12.13
N VAL A 230 8.71 -8.04 -11.66
CA VAL A 230 9.36 -9.30 -12.11
C VAL A 230 9.17 -9.69 -13.57
N ASP A 231 8.17 -9.18 -14.30
CA ASP A 231 7.81 -9.63 -15.64
C ASP A 231 8.03 -8.59 -16.74
N THR A 232 8.79 -7.54 -16.46
CA THR A 232 9.13 -6.52 -17.44
C THR A 232 10.61 -6.20 -17.44
N ASP A 233 11.19 -5.89 -18.61
CA ASP A 233 12.53 -5.34 -18.75
C ASP A 233 12.52 -3.85 -19.11
N GLN A 234 11.34 -3.22 -19.13
CA GLN A 234 11.12 -1.80 -19.40
C GLN A 234 11.81 -1.33 -20.70
N ASP A 235 11.89 -2.18 -21.72
CA ASP A 235 12.59 -1.93 -22.99
C ASP A 235 14.04 -1.42 -22.77
N SER A 236 14.69 -1.85 -21.71
CA SER A 236 16.04 -1.44 -21.30
C SER A 236 16.22 0.07 -21.10
N ARG A 237 15.14 0.79 -20.73
CA ARG A 237 15.17 2.26 -20.51
C ARG A 237 15.47 2.65 -19.08
N MET A 238 15.45 1.70 -18.13
CA MET A 238 15.70 1.92 -16.71
C MET A 238 16.22 0.63 -16.07
N PRO A 239 16.74 0.68 -14.82
CA PRO A 239 17.01 -0.54 -14.07
C PRO A 239 15.78 -1.44 -14.00
N ALA A 240 15.89 -2.66 -14.49
CA ALA A 240 14.82 -3.65 -14.50
C ALA A 240 15.42 -5.05 -14.73
N CYS A 241 14.72 -6.10 -14.34
CA CYS A 241 15.17 -7.46 -14.56
C CYS A 241 13.99 -8.43 -14.69
N LEU A 242 13.94 -9.14 -15.80
CA LEU A 242 13.01 -10.24 -15.99
C LEU A 242 13.37 -11.43 -15.12
N TRP A 243 12.38 -11.92 -14.39
CA TRP A 243 12.42 -13.17 -13.64
C TRP A 243 11.30 -14.08 -14.13
N GLY A 244 11.65 -15.24 -14.70
CA GLY A 244 10.66 -16.29 -14.88
C GLY A 244 10.06 -16.69 -13.53
N GLN A 245 8.79 -17.06 -13.50
CA GLN A 245 8.10 -17.46 -12.27
C GLN A 245 8.85 -18.58 -11.53
N GLU A 246 9.29 -19.61 -12.28
CA GLU A 246 10.04 -20.74 -11.74
C GLU A 246 11.43 -20.32 -11.23
N TYR A 247 11.98 -19.25 -11.77
CA TYR A 247 13.29 -18.72 -11.38
C TYR A 247 13.19 -18.00 -10.02
N GLU A 248 12.13 -17.23 -9.81
CA GLU A 248 11.89 -16.58 -8.51
C GLU A 248 11.63 -17.64 -7.43
N VAL A 249 10.81 -18.66 -7.70
CA VAL A 249 10.56 -19.79 -6.79
C VAL A 249 11.85 -20.51 -6.44
N GLU A 250 12.67 -20.90 -7.43
CA GLU A 250 13.96 -21.58 -7.23
C GLU A 250 14.91 -20.73 -6.39
N PHE A 251 14.99 -19.44 -6.69
CA PHE A 251 15.86 -18.52 -5.96
C PHE A 251 15.46 -18.40 -4.47
N VAL A 252 14.17 -18.23 -4.19
CA VAL A 252 13.69 -18.15 -2.79
C VAL A 252 13.85 -19.47 -2.08
N ARG A 253 13.51 -20.59 -2.73
CA ARG A 253 13.50 -21.92 -2.13
C ARG A 253 14.89 -22.44 -1.81
N ASP A 254 15.84 -22.30 -2.75
CA ASP A 254 17.11 -23.02 -2.72
C ASP A 254 18.29 -22.11 -2.34
N HIS A 255 18.17 -20.80 -2.47
CA HIS A 255 19.26 -19.84 -2.26
C HIS A 255 18.95 -18.80 -1.17
N LEU A 256 18.02 -17.87 -1.40
CA LEU A 256 17.80 -16.72 -0.52
C LEU A 256 17.19 -17.12 0.84
N GLY A 257 16.12 -17.91 0.83
CA GLY A 257 15.43 -18.32 2.06
C GLY A 257 16.30 -19.09 3.03
N PRO A 258 16.98 -20.18 2.58
CA PRO A 258 17.92 -20.92 3.42
C PRO A 258 19.08 -20.06 3.94
N LEU A 259 19.64 -19.17 3.09
CA LEU A 259 20.75 -18.30 3.45
C LEU A 259 20.38 -17.33 4.57
N LEU A 260 19.26 -16.59 4.42
CA LEU A 260 18.83 -15.62 5.42
C LEU A 260 18.45 -16.29 6.74
N ARG A 261 17.74 -17.43 6.69
CA ARG A 261 17.41 -18.23 7.88
C ARG A 261 18.66 -18.74 8.58
N GLY A 262 19.63 -19.27 7.82
CA GLY A 262 20.91 -19.77 8.34
C GLY A 262 21.77 -18.67 8.96
N ALA A 263 21.72 -17.46 8.44
CA ALA A 263 22.41 -16.28 8.99
C ALA A 263 21.67 -15.62 10.16
N GLY A 264 20.48 -16.11 10.55
CA GLY A 264 19.71 -15.61 11.70
C GLY A 264 18.97 -14.31 11.44
N PHE A 265 18.71 -13.94 10.18
CA PHE A 265 17.89 -12.78 9.85
C PHE A 265 16.40 -13.07 10.03
N ALA A 266 15.69 -12.16 10.72
CA ALA A 266 14.25 -12.16 10.83
C ALA A 266 13.55 -11.41 9.67
N THR A 267 14.33 -10.90 8.72
CA THR A 267 13.85 -10.17 7.55
C THR A 267 12.90 -11.04 6.73
N LYS A 268 11.70 -10.50 6.47
CA LYS A 268 10.65 -11.19 5.71
C LYS A 268 10.96 -11.16 4.22
N ILE A 269 10.58 -12.20 3.51
CA ILE A 269 10.68 -12.27 2.05
C ILE A 269 9.27 -12.10 1.48
N TRP A 270 9.10 -11.10 0.62
CA TRP A 270 7.91 -10.89 -0.19
C TRP A 270 8.24 -11.15 -1.65
N VAL A 271 7.32 -11.70 -2.40
CA VAL A 271 7.50 -12.05 -3.81
C VAL A 271 6.54 -11.28 -4.70
N LEU A 272 6.66 -11.40 -6.00
CA LEU A 272 5.92 -10.70 -7.04
C LEU A 272 6.32 -9.23 -7.17
N ASP A 273 6.01 -8.40 -6.17
CA ASP A 273 6.23 -6.93 -6.15
C ASP A 273 5.80 -6.27 -7.47
N HIS A 274 4.54 -6.56 -7.90
CA HIS A 274 4.01 -6.13 -9.20
C HIS A 274 2.47 -6.10 -9.24
N ASN A 275 1.93 -5.81 -10.40
CA ASN A 275 0.54 -5.50 -10.69
C ASN A 275 -0.45 -6.66 -10.44
N TYR A 276 -1.68 -6.30 -10.16
CA TYR A 276 -2.78 -7.22 -9.84
C TYR A 276 -3.08 -8.27 -10.92
N ASN A 277 -2.86 -7.94 -12.21
CA ASN A 277 -3.08 -8.88 -13.32
C ASN A 277 -2.21 -10.13 -13.23
N LEU A 278 -1.14 -10.11 -12.44
CA LEU A 278 -0.23 -11.24 -12.22
C LEU A 278 -0.62 -12.15 -11.03
N TRP A 279 -1.84 -12.05 -10.53
CA TRP A 279 -2.33 -12.87 -9.40
C TRP A 279 -2.13 -14.38 -9.61
N GLY A 280 -2.21 -14.88 -10.85
CA GLY A 280 -1.94 -16.29 -11.18
C GLY A 280 -0.49 -16.69 -10.89
N ARG A 281 0.48 -15.79 -11.12
CA ARG A 281 1.88 -15.98 -10.74
C ARG A 281 2.02 -16.09 -9.23
N ALA A 282 1.39 -15.21 -8.45
CA ALA A 282 1.41 -15.29 -6.99
C ALA A 282 0.87 -16.64 -6.46
N ILE A 283 -0.23 -17.15 -7.06
CA ILE A 283 -0.75 -18.49 -6.74
C ILE A 283 0.29 -19.57 -7.01
N ALA A 284 0.94 -19.53 -8.16
CA ALA A 284 1.93 -20.53 -8.55
C ALA A 284 3.17 -20.50 -7.66
N GLU A 285 3.68 -19.32 -7.31
CA GLU A 285 4.81 -19.14 -6.37
C GLU A 285 4.49 -19.68 -4.99
N LEU A 286 3.31 -19.41 -4.46
CA LEU A 286 2.85 -19.93 -3.17
C LEU A 286 2.52 -21.44 -3.20
N SER A 287 2.35 -22.03 -4.38
CA SER A 287 2.05 -23.46 -4.54
C SER A 287 3.28 -24.37 -4.37
N ASP A 288 4.50 -23.84 -4.48
CA ASP A 288 5.69 -24.60 -4.11
C ASP A 288 5.81 -24.67 -2.57
N PRO A 289 5.66 -25.87 -1.95
CA PRO A 289 5.56 -25.97 -0.50
C PRO A 289 6.85 -25.56 0.23
N LYS A 290 8.03 -25.71 -0.40
CA LYS A 290 9.30 -25.35 0.21
C LYS A 290 9.57 -23.85 0.09
N ALA A 291 9.31 -23.23 -1.07
CA ALA A 291 9.38 -21.77 -1.22
C ALA A 291 8.39 -21.08 -0.30
N ASN A 292 7.17 -21.61 -0.19
CA ASN A 292 6.13 -21.08 0.68
C ASN A 292 6.57 -20.95 2.14
N GLU A 293 7.40 -21.84 2.66
CA GLU A 293 7.93 -21.75 4.02
C GLU A 293 8.76 -20.47 4.27
N TYR A 294 9.38 -19.90 3.24
CA TYR A 294 10.19 -18.68 3.34
C TYR A 294 9.41 -17.42 2.99
N ILE A 295 8.35 -17.54 2.18
CA ILE A 295 7.55 -16.40 1.71
C ILE A 295 6.57 -15.97 2.82
N ASP A 296 6.70 -14.72 3.32
CA ASP A 296 5.78 -14.13 4.29
C ASP A 296 4.49 -13.62 3.61
N GLY A 297 4.59 -13.13 2.38
CA GLY A 297 3.44 -12.59 1.66
C GLY A 297 3.77 -12.11 0.24
N ILE A 298 2.74 -11.57 -0.39
CA ILE A 298 2.79 -11.03 -1.75
C ILE A 298 2.80 -9.51 -1.70
N ALA A 299 3.74 -8.92 -2.45
CA ALA A 299 3.82 -7.47 -2.68
C ALA A 299 3.07 -7.10 -3.96
N TRP A 300 2.25 -6.04 -3.91
CA TRP A 300 1.34 -5.66 -4.98
C TRP A 300 1.54 -4.21 -5.42
N HIS A 301 1.44 -3.97 -6.73
CA HIS A 301 1.32 -2.65 -7.34
C HIS A 301 -0.08 -2.43 -7.91
N GLY A 302 -0.48 -1.18 -8.02
CA GLY A 302 -1.85 -0.80 -8.40
C GLY A 302 -2.01 -0.24 -9.83
N TYR A 303 -1.05 -0.44 -10.73
CA TYR A 303 -1.10 0.20 -12.05
C TYR A 303 -1.93 -0.57 -13.07
N VAL A 304 -1.98 -1.90 -12.99
CA VAL A 304 -2.70 -2.76 -13.94
C VAL A 304 -3.47 -3.85 -13.21
N GLY A 305 -4.75 -4.01 -13.57
CA GLY A 305 -5.64 -4.99 -12.99
C GLY A 305 -6.57 -4.38 -11.93
N ASP A 306 -7.09 -5.22 -11.05
CA ASP A 306 -8.09 -4.88 -10.05
C ASP A 306 -7.70 -5.47 -8.69
N GLU A 307 -7.90 -4.72 -7.62
CA GLU A 307 -7.50 -5.10 -6.25
C GLU A 307 -8.16 -6.37 -5.73
N SER A 308 -9.29 -6.82 -6.32
CA SER A 308 -9.92 -8.10 -5.97
C SER A 308 -9.01 -9.31 -6.23
N ALA A 309 -7.97 -9.14 -7.04
CA ALA A 309 -6.92 -10.13 -7.23
C ALA A 309 -6.24 -10.54 -5.91
N MET A 310 -6.05 -9.61 -4.97
CA MET A 310 -5.52 -9.91 -3.64
C MET A 310 -6.45 -10.84 -2.87
N THR A 311 -7.78 -10.65 -2.96
CA THR A 311 -8.77 -11.55 -2.36
C THR A 311 -8.70 -12.96 -2.96
N ARG A 312 -8.49 -13.10 -4.28
CA ARG A 312 -8.34 -14.42 -4.92
C ARG A 312 -7.13 -15.17 -4.39
N VAL A 313 -6.00 -14.49 -4.24
CA VAL A 313 -4.79 -15.10 -3.67
C VAL A 313 -4.98 -15.44 -2.19
N HIS A 314 -5.60 -14.56 -1.41
CA HIS A 314 -5.91 -14.82 -0.01
C HIS A 314 -6.85 -16.03 0.18
N GLN A 315 -7.86 -16.19 -0.66
CA GLN A 315 -8.75 -17.37 -0.62
C GLN A 315 -7.99 -18.68 -0.87
N ALA A 316 -6.99 -18.69 -1.73
CA ALA A 316 -6.15 -19.86 -2.00
C ALA A 316 -5.11 -20.10 -0.88
N PHE A 317 -4.56 -19.04 -0.29
CA PHE A 317 -3.51 -19.08 0.73
C PHE A 317 -3.82 -18.14 1.89
N PRO A 318 -4.81 -18.44 2.76
CA PRO A 318 -5.29 -17.53 3.79
C PRO A 318 -4.28 -17.21 4.90
N ALA A 319 -3.22 -18.01 5.02
CA ALA A 319 -2.12 -17.78 5.97
C ALA A 319 -1.06 -16.79 5.43
N LYS A 320 -1.14 -16.39 4.15
CA LYS A 320 -0.18 -15.47 3.53
C LYS A 320 -0.71 -14.05 3.52
N ASN A 321 0.22 -13.12 3.73
CA ASN A 321 -0.09 -11.71 3.80
C ASN A 321 -0.12 -11.06 2.40
N ALA A 322 -0.86 -9.96 2.27
CA ALA A 322 -0.82 -9.07 1.13
C ALA A 322 -0.31 -7.69 1.57
N TYR A 323 0.57 -7.09 0.78
CA TYR A 323 1.13 -5.76 1.01
C TYR A 323 1.02 -4.96 -0.28
N TRP A 324 0.44 -3.77 -0.22
CA TRP A 324 0.44 -2.87 -1.37
C TRP A 324 1.70 -2.01 -1.28
N THR A 325 2.66 -2.29 -2.15
CA THR A 325 4.03 -1.80 -2.05
C THR A 325 4.34 -0.63 -2.96
N GLU A 326 3.46 -0.37 -3.96
CA GLU A 326 3.68 0.74 -4.86
C GLU A 326 2.41 1.22 -5.57
N GLY A 327 2.32 2.56 -5.70
CA GLY A 327 1.43 3.31 -6.55
C GLY A 327 1.64 4.80 -6.27
N GLY A 328 1.81 5.59 -7.29
CA GLY A 328 2.15 7.01 -7.16
C GLY A 328 1.26 7.92 -7.99
N PRO A 329 1.17 9.22 -7.63
CA PRO A 329 0.48 10.20 -8.43
C PRO A 329 1.27 10.51 -9.71
N ASP A 330 0.58 10.98 -10.72
CA ASP A 330 1.17 11.48 -11.96
C ASP A 330 1.36 13.00 -11.85
N ILE A 331 2.61 13.48 -11.91
CA ILE A 331 2.93 14.92 -11.80
C ILE A 331 2.36 15.72 -12.99
N SER A 332 2.14 15.08 -14.14
CA SER A 332 1.58 15.71 -15.32
C SER A 332 0.04 15.85 -15.28
N ALA A 333 -0.60 15.17 -14.34
CA ALA A 333 -2.05 15.23 -14.16
C ALA A 333 -2.47 16.62 -13.64
N PRO A 334 -3.48 17.26 -14.26
CA PRO A 334 -3.92 18.61 -13.86
C PRO A 334 -4.51 18.65 -12.45
N ASP A 335 -4.97 17.51 -11.94
CA ASP A 335 -5.56 17.31 -10.61
C ASP A 335 -4.58 16.71 -9.59
N TYR A 336 -3.26 16.66 -9.89
CA TYR A 336 -2.22 16.12 -9.01
C TYR A 336 -2.35 16.54 -7.52
N ALA A 337 -2.71 17.79 -7.26
CA ALA A 337 -2.86 18.31 -5.90
C ALA A 337 -4.26 18.10 -5.30
N THR A 338 -5.23 17.60 -6.09
CA THR A 338 -6.65 17.55 -5.70
C THR A 338 -7.35 16.22 -5.96
N ASP A 339 -6.66 15.20 -6.44
CA ASP A 339 -7.20 13.87 -6.75
C ASP A 339 -7.39 12.96 -5.50
N TRP A 340 -7.55 13.58 -4.32
CA TRP A 340 -7.70 12.87 -3.03
C TRP A 340 -8.84 11.85 -3.00
N ALA A 341 -10.00 12.15 -3.59
CA ALA A 341 -11.15 11.23 -3.57
C ALA A 341 -10.87 9.98 -4.41
N LYS A 342 -10.13 10.09 -5.52
CA LYS A 342 -9.63 8.97 -6.32
C LYS A 342 -8.70 8.09 -5.48
N TRP A 343 -7.74 8.69 -4.77
CA TRP A 343 -6.82 7.93 -3.91
C TRP A 343 -7.54 7.30 -2.72
N GLY A 344 -8.55 7.99 -2.16
CA GLY A 344 -9.38 7.41 -1.09
C GLY A 344 -10.18 6.20 -1.55
N GLU A 345 -10.76 6.23 -2.75
CA GLU A 345 -11.41 5.08 -3.37
C GLU A 345 -10.41 3.92 -3.55
N THR A 346 -9.23 4.20 -4.10
CA THR A 346 -8.15 3.22 -4.27
C THR A 346 -7.75 2.60 -2.92
N PHE A 347 -7.52 3.40 -1.88
CA PHE A 347 -7.10 2.89 -0.57
C PHE A 347 -8.20 2.09 0.13
N ASN A 348 -9.46 2.48 -0.03
CA ASN A 348 -10.59 1.67 0.43
C ASN A 348 -10.63 0.30 -0.26
N GLY A 349 -10.45 0.27 -1.58
CA GLY A 349 -10.36 -0.98 -2.35
C GLY A 349 -9.23 -1.88 -1.85
N ILE A 350 -8.03 -1.33 -1.70
CA ILE A 350 -6.84 -2.04 -1.19
C ILE A 350 -7.09 -2.61 0.22
N ALA A 351 -7.59 -1.80 1.15
CA ALA A 351 -7.87 -2.23 2.53
C ALA A 351 -8.93 -3.33 2.58
N ASN A 352 -9.98 -3.22 1.74
CA ASN A 352 -11.05 -4.21 1.67
C ASN A 352 -10.62 -5.52 1.00
N ASN A 353 -9.48 -5.55 0.31
CA ASN A 353 -8.93 -6.71 -0.37
C ASN A 353 -7.67 -7.28 0.31
N TRP A 354 -7.63 -7.30 1.65
CA TRP A 354 -6.65 -8.02 2.47
C TRP A 354 -5.27 -7.39 2.58
N ALA A 355 -4.99 -6.25 1.97
CA ALA A 355 -3.69 -5.61 2.15
C ALA A 355 -3.46 -5.14 3.58
N ARG A 356 -2.28 -5.38 4.10
CA ARG A 356 -1.84 -4.98 5.44
C ARG A 356 -1.10 -3.64 5.45
N SER A 357 -0.61 -3.19 4.31
CA SER A 357 0.04 -1.88 4.15
C SER A 357 -0.37 -1.22 2.84
N ILE A 358 -0.29 0.10 2.83
CA ILE A 358 -0.45 0.92 1.64
C ILE A 358 0.79 1.83 1.55
N THR A 359 1.56 1.71 0.46
CA THR A 359 2.83 2.43 0.29
C THR A 359 2.86 3.18 -1.03
N SER A 360 2.94 4.51 -0.96
CA SER A 360 3.16 5.35 -2.14
C SER A 360 4.51 5.05 -2.79
N TRP A 361 4.64 5.36 -4.08
CA TRP A 361 5.94 5.43 -4.72
C TRP A 361 6.76 6.59 -4.08
N ASN A 362 7.29 7.52 -4.81
CA ASN A 362 8.20 8.54 -4.27
C ASN A 362 7.56 9.40 -3.15
N ILE A 363 8.25 9.58 -2.03
CA ILE A 363 7.84 10.53 -0.98
C ILE A 363 8.02 11.97 -1.46
N ALA A 364 9.18 12.31 -2.04
CA ALA A 364 9.49 13.66 -2.48
C ALA A 364 10.18 13.68 -3.84
N LEU A 365 9.77 14.58 -4.71
CA LEU A 365 10.42 14.88 -5.97
C LEU A 365 10.42 16.41 -6.19
N ASP A 366 11.18 16.92 -7.17
CA ASP A 366 11.04 18.31 -7.54
C ASP A 366 9.72 18.59 -8.29
N GLU A 367 9.45 19.84 -8.62
CA GLU A 367 8.24 20.30 -9.32
C GLU A 367 8.10 19.73 -10.75
N LYS A 368 9.12 19.06 -11.27
CA LYS A 368 9.14 18.40 -12.58
C LYS A 368 9.15 16.88 -12.48
N GLY A 369 9.07 16.32 -11.27
CA GLY A 369 9.15 14.89 -11.05
C GLY A 369 10.58 14.33 -11.14
N ASN A 370 11.61 15.13 -10.86
CA ASN A 370 13.02 14.70 -10.90
C ASN A 370 13.62 14.57 -9.48
N PRO A 371 14.80 13.92 -9.35
CA PRO A 371 15.55 13.14 -10.36
C PRO A 371 14.80 11.91 -10.86
N ASN A 372 14.85 11.68 -12.16
CA ASN A 372 14.23 10.54 -12.83
C ASN A 372 15.10 10.08 -14.01
N ILE A 373 15.52 8.82 -14.00
CA ILE A 373 16.26 8.19 -15.12
C ILE A 373 15.38 7.20 -15.89
N GLY A 374 14.12 7.06 -15.48
CA GLY A 374 13.12 6.21 -16.13
C GLY A 374 12.19 7.00 -17.06
N PRO A 375 11.25 6.31 -17.71
CA PRO A 375 10.34 6.92 -18.68
C PRO A 375 9.03 7.48 -18.10
N PHE A 376 8.76 7.27 -16.80
CA PHE A 376 7.44 7.52 -16.19
C PHE A 376 7.37 8.91 -15.53
N PRO A 377 6.25 9.66 -15.70
CA PRO A 377 6.06 10.98 -15.11
C PRO A 377 5.45 10.89 -13.71
N CYS A 378 6.04 10.12 -12.78
CA CYS A 378 5.51 10.05 -11.43
C CYS A 378 5.76 11.36 -10.66
N GLY A 379 4.81 11.71 -9.79
CA GLY A 379 4.96 12.72 -8.76
C GLY A 379 5.39 12.12 -7.42
N GLY A 380 5.80 12.98 -6.48
CA GLY A 380 5.97 12.60 -5.09
C GLY A 380 4.68 12.73 -4.29
N LEU A 381 4.63 12.19 -3.06
CA LEU A 381 3.62 12.60 -2.08
C LEU A 381 3.68 14.11 -1.86
N ILE A 382 4.88 14.66 -1.89
CA ILE A 382 5.13 16.09 -1.90
C ILE A 382 6.04 16.44 -3.07
N THR A 383 5.89 17.64 -3.62
CA THR A 383 6.92 18.27 -4.45
C THR A 383 7.66 19.32 -3.67
N VAL A 384 8.97 19.43 -3.92
CA VAL A 384 9.86 20.44 -3.37
C VAL A 384 10.34 21.30 -4.52
N GLU A 385 9.91 22.55 -4.59
CA GLU A 385 10.29 23.47 -5.67
C GLU A 385 11.80 23.79 -5.60
N ASN A 386 12.49 23.63 -6.71
CA ASN A 386 13.91 23.92 -6.79
C ASN A 386 14.22 25.40 -6.44
N GLY A 387 15.17 25.62 -5.56
CA GLY A 387 15.64 26.94 -5.13
C GLY A 387 14.78 27.61 -4.06
N SER A 388 13.45 27.52 -4.10
CA SER A 388 12.57 28.11 -3.07
C SER A 388 12.30 27.16 -1.92
N HIS A 389 12.44 25.85 -2.13
CA HIS A 389 12.06 24.75 -1.26
C HIS A 389 10.57 24.75 -0.84
N LYS A 390 9.72 25.46 -1.61
CA LYS A 390 8.28 25.48 -1.37
C LYS A 390 7.71 24.08 -1.55
N ILE A 391 6.94 23.63 -0.55
CA ILE A 391 6.29 22.30 -0.53
C ILE A 391 4.89 22.40 -1.13
N THR A 392 4.59 21.51 -2.08
CA THR A 392 3.22 21.23 -2.53
C THR A 392 2.86 19.79 -2.17
N LYS A 393 1.76 19.62 -1.46
CA LYS A 393 1.22 18.32 -1.07
C LYS A 393 0.27 17.80 -2.15
N SER A 394 0.45 16.57 -2.60
CA SER A 394 -0.41 15.93 -3.60
C SER A 394 -1.78 15.55 -3.03
N GLY A 395 -2.74 15.22 -3.91
CA GLY A 395 -4.00 14.62 -3.50
C GLY A 395 -3.82 13.30 -2.75
N GLN A 396 -2.80 12.51 -3.14
CA GLN A 396 -2.44 11.27 -2.44
C GLN A 396 -1.93 11.53 -1.00
N TYR A 397 -1.17 12.62 -0.75
CA TYR A 397 -0.78 13.02 0.61
C TYR A 397 -2.03 13.25 1.48
N TRP A 398 -3.01 13.97 0.96
CA TRP A 398 -4.24 14.24 1.70
C TRP A 398 -5.08 12.98 1.90
N ALA A 399 -5.07 12.07 0.95
CA ALA A 399 -5.71 10.77 1.13
C ALA A 399 -5.03 9.99 2.26
N PHE A 400 -3.69 9.89 2.30
CA PHE A 400 -2.99 9.23 3.41
C PHE A 400 -3.37 9.79 4.77
N ALA A 401 -3.55 11.11 4.91
CA ALA A 401 -3.93 11.73 6.16
C ALA A 401 -5.24 11.17 6.76
N HIS A 402 -6.18 10.74 5.90
CA HIS A 402 -7.45 10.14 6.32
C HIS A 402 -7.30 8.73 6.91
N TYR A 403 -6.18 8.05 6.65
CA TYR A 403 -5.90 6.71 7.17
C TYR A 403 -4.81 6.75 8.24
N SER A 404 -3.63 7.23 7.91
CA SER A 404 -2.43 7.09 8.72
C SER A 404 -2.48 7.82 10.07
N ARG A 405 -3.22 8.92 10.18
CA ARG A 405 -3.34 9.69 11.43
C ARG A 405 -4.15 8.95 12.49
N LEU A 406 -5.17 8.20 12.10
CA LEU A 406 -6.13 7.58 13.03
C LEU A 406 -6.10 6.06 13.04
N VAL A 407 -5.78 5.41 11.92
CA VAL A 407 -5.63 3.95 11.85
C VAL A 407 -4.24 3.56 12.35
N LYS A 408 -4.18 2.96 13.51
CA LYS A 408 -2.91 2.59 14.16
C LYS A 408 -2.39 1.24 13.68
N ARG A 409 -1.07 1.02 13.75
CA ARG A 409 -0.51 -0.33 13.55
C ARG A 409 -1.20 -1.33 14.47
N GLY A 410 -1.61 -2.46 13.90
CA GLY A 410 -2.36 -3.47 14.62
C GLY A 410 -3.87 -3.25 14.66
N ALA A 411 -4.37 -2.18 14.03
CA ALA A 411 -5.80 -2.04 13.76
C ALA A 411 -6.27 -3.18 12.85
N LYS A 412 -7.49 -3.65 13.04
CA LYS A 412 -8.09 -4.68 12.19
C LYS A 412 -9.12 -4.04 11.27
N VAL A 413 -9.06 -4.37 9.99
CA VAL A 413 -10.15 -4.05 9.06
C VAL A 413 -11.39 -4.81 9.50
N PHE A 414 -12.56 -4.16 9.53
CA PHE A 414 -13.82 -4.81 9.84
C PHE A 414 -14.78 -4.76 8.64
N GLU A 415 -15.76 -5.66 8.67
CA GLU A 415 -16.74 -5.77 7.59
C GLU A 415 -17.70 -4.59 7.58
N ILE A 416 -17.88 -4.04 6.40
CA ILE A 416 -18.88 -3.02 6.10
C ILE A 416 -19.73 -3.53 4.93
N ASN A 417 -21.05 -3.55 5.09
CA ASN A 417 -21.99 -3.91 4.05
C ASN A 417 -22.73 -2.66 3.59
N GLY A 418 -22.92 -2.46 2.30
CA GLY A 418 -23.66 -1.30 1.76
C GLY A 418 -23.10 -0.80 0.43
N VAL A 419 -23.51 0.41 0.06
CA VAL A 419 -23.14 1.06 -1.18
C VAL A 419 -21.63 1.15 -1.33
N GLY A 420 -21.07 0.59 -2.40
CA GLY A 420 -19.64 0.64 -2.69
C GLY A 420 -18.87 -0.68 -2.56
N GLN A 421 -19.48 -1.76 -2.11
CA GLN A 421 -18.94 -3.07 -2.48
C GLN A 421 -19.17 -3.22 -3.98
N ALA A 422 -18.08 -3.31 -4.74
CA ALA A 422 -18.11 -3.46 -6.18
C ALA A 422 -19.10 -4.58 -6.54
N SER A 423 -20.26 -4.19 -7.06
CA SER A 423 -21.07 -5.15 -7.78
C SER A 423 -20.23 -5.54 -8.98
N THR A 424 -19.99 -6.82 -9.15
CA THR A 424 -19.30 -7.41 -10.28
C THR A 424 -19.98 -7.13 -11.64
N GLN A 425 -20.90 -6.17 -11.71
CA GLN A 425 -21.58 -5.74 -12.92
C GLN A 425 -22.01 -4.25 -12.85
N GLY A 426 -21.18 -3.37 -13.34
CA GLY A 426 -21.60 -2.25 -14.19
C GLY A 426 -22.23 -1.01 -13.57
N ALA A 427 -22.44 -0.88 -12.26
CA ALA A 427 -22.84 0.37 -11.64
C ALA A 427 -21.82 0.78 -10.57
N SER A 428 -20.89 1.62 -10.95
CA SER A 428 -19.96 2.28 -10.02
C SER A 428 -20.79 3.13 -9.05
N SER A 429 -20.89 2.70 -7.79
CA SER A 429 -21.28 3.61 -6.71
C SER A 429 -20.20 4.67 -6.60
N SER A 430 -20.58 5.94 -6.61
CA SER A 430 -19.61 7.03 -6.45
C SER A 430 -19.00 7.12 -5.03
N VAL A 431 -19.47 6.29 -4.10
CA VAL A 431 -19.00 6.24 -2.70
C VAL A 431 -18.34 4.91 -2.41
N SER A 432 -17.13 4.95 -1.89
CA SER A 432 -16.42 3.79 -1.34
C SER A 432 -16.12 4.01 0.14
N GLN A 433 -15.95 2.92 0.90
CA GLN A 433 -15.71 2.96 2.34
C GLN A 433 -14.80 1.84 2.82
N SER A 434 -14.09 2.09 3.92
CA SER A 434 -13.42 1.07 4.71
C SER A 434 -13.52 1.36 6.21
N GLY A 435 -13.49 0.33 7.03
CA GLY A 435 -13.60 0.44 8.48
C GLY A 435 -12.48 -0.27 9.21
N PHE A 436 -12.01 0.36 10.28
CA PHE A 436 -10.88 -0.11 11.06
C PHE A 436 -11.21 -0.06 12.56
N ARG A 437 -10.85 -1.11 13.28
CA ARG A 437 -10.91 -1.15 14.74
C ARG A 437 -9.50 -1.17 15.30
N ASN A 438 -9.14 -0.10 15.98
CA ASN A 438 -7.86 0.02 16.68
C ASN A 438 -7.80 -0.92 17.89
N ARG A 439 -6.59 -1.16 18.41
CA ARG A 439 -6.38 -2.03 19.59
C ARG A 439 -6.98 -1.46 20.87
N ASP A 440 -7.11 -0.14 20.95
CA ASP A 440 -7.77 0.57 22.06
C ASP A 440 -9.31 0.52 21.99
N GLY A 441 -9.86 -0.10 20.95
CA GLY A 441 -11.30 -0.24 20.71
C GLY A 441 -11.90 0.89 19.87
N SER A 442 -11.19 1.98 19.62
CA SER A 442 -11.69 3.07 18.78
C SER A 442 -11.94 2.57 17.35
N LEU A 443 -13.01 3.08 16.75
CA LEU A 443 -13.44 2.74 15.40
C LEU A 443 -13.19 3.91 14.46
N VAL A 444 -12.68 3.61 13.29
CA VAL A 444 -12.40 4.59 12.23
C VAL A 444 -13.09 4.12 10.96
N VAL A 445 -13.87 5.00 10.33
CA VAL A 445 -14.48 4.76 9.01
C VAL A 445 -14.02 5.86 8.07
N VAL A 446 -13.52 5.47 6.90
CA VAL A 446 -13.14 6.40 5.83
C VAL A 446 -14.14 6.26 4.69
N LEU A 447 -14.74 7.38 4.31
CA LEU A 447 -15.67 7.51 3.20
C LEU A 447 -15.01 8.32 2.08
N ALA A 448 -15.02 7.81 0.85
CA ALA A 448 -14.59 8.53 -0.34
C ALA A 448 -15.78 8.71 -1.29
N ASN A 449 -16.02 9.93 -1.75
CA ASN A 449 -17.08 10.26 -2.70
C ASN A 449 -16.46 10.91 -3.94
N ARG A 450 -16.54 10.25 -5.08
CA ARG A 450 -16.15 10.81 -6.40
C ARG A 450 -17.32 11.40 -7.19
N GLY A 451 -18.50 11.35 -6.59
CA GLY A 451 -19.73 11.85 -7.21
C GLY A 451 -20.20 13.17 -6.62
N PRO A 452 -21.45 13.56 -6.92
CA PRO A 452 -22.06 14.73 -6.34
C PRO A 452 -22.25 14.59 -4.83
N GLU A 453 -22.48 15.71 -4.17
CA GLU A 453 -22.85 15.79 -2.75
C GLU A 453 -24.08 14.93 -2.45
N ARG A 454 -24.06 14.22 -1.32
CA ARG A 454 -25.15 13.33 -0.91
C ARG A 454 -25.18 13.10 0.59
N LEU A 455 -26.36 12.77 1.10
CA LEU A 455 -26.56 12.31 2.47
C LEU A 455 -26.37 10.79 2.51
N VAL A 456 -25.50 10.30 3.41
CA VAL A 456 -25.22 8.88 3.63
C VAL A 456 -25.69 8.48 5.03
N GLN A 457 -26.41 7.36 5.16
CA GLN A 457 -26.74 6.78 6.45
C GLN A 457 -25.73 5.68 6.82
N LEU A 458 -25.04 5.83 7.97
CA LEU A 458 -24.31 4.74 8.59
C LEU A 458 -25.18 4.09 9.67
N VAL A 459 -25.13 2.76 9.76
CA VAL A 459 -25.86 1.97 10.76
C VAL A 459 -24.86 1.16 11.59
N HIS A 460 -24.89 1.34 12.91
CA HIS A 460 -24.11 0.55 13.86
C HIS A 460 -25.01 0.02 14.99
N GLY A 461 -25.32 -1.26 14.95
CA GLY A 461 -26.28 -1.88 15.86
C GLY A 461 -27.67 -1.30 15.74
N LEU A 462 -28.17 -0.73 16.82
CA LEU A 462 -29.48 -0.08 16.89
C LEU A 462 -29.42 1.45 16.69
N ASN A 463 -28.28 1.96 16.22
CA ASN A 463 -28.08 3.38 16.01
C ASN A 463 -27.81 3.70 14.54
N ALA A 464 -28.22 4.88 14.11
CA ALA A 464 -27.95 5.45 12.81
C ALA A 464 -27.27 6.80 12.93
N LEU A 465 -26.42 7.11 11.94
CA LEU A 465 -25.75 8.38 11.78
C LEU A 465 -25.97 8.89 10.36
N GLU A 466 -26.43 10.11 10.21
CA GLU A 466 -26.52 10.77 8.93
C GLU A 466 -25.29 11.63 8.70
N VAL A 467 -24.66 11.47 7.55
CA VAL A 467 -23.43 12.15 7.16
C VAL A 467 -23.64 12.88 5.84
N ASP A 468 -23.55 14.20 5.87
CA ASP A 468 -23.45 14.99 4.65
C ASP A 468 -22.09 14.77 4.03
N LEU A 469 -22.05 14.07 2.90
CA LEU A 469 -20.83 13.70 2.18
C LEU A 469 -20.69 14.61 0.95
N PRO A 470 -19.78 15.60 0.99
CA PRO A 470 -19.62 16.55 -0.10
C PRO A 470 -19.20 15.88 -1.41
N ALA A 471 -19.38 16.60 -2.53
CA ALA A 471 -18.84 16.18 -3.82
C ALA A 471 -17.31 16.15 -3.77
N ASP A 472 -16.69 15.17 -4.45
CA ASP A 472 -15.26 14.98 -4.55
C ASP A 472 -14.55 15.10 -3.18
N ALA A 473 -14.95 14.25 -2.25
CA ALA A 473 -14.58 14.36 -0.84
C ALA A 473 -14.00 13.08 -0.24
N LEU A 474 -13.15 13.28 0.78
CA LEU A 474 -12.82 12.27 1.79
C LEU A 474 -13.33 12.74 3.15
N LEU A 475 -14.00 11.86 3.86
CA LEU A 475 -14.33 12.04 5.27
C LEU A 475 -13.80 10.87 6.09
N THR A 476 -13.22 11.19 7.23
CA THR A 476 -12.88 10.21 8.27
C THR A 476 -13.73 10.46 9.50
N LEU A 477 -14.37 9.40 9.98
CA LEU A 477 -15.19 9.37 11.17
C LEU A 477 -14.50 8.49 12.22
N GLU A 478 -14.44 8.96 13.47
CA GLU A 478 -13.84 8.23 14.56
C GLU A 478 -14.71 8.34 15.83
N TRP A 479 -14.88 7.21 16.51
CA TRP A 479 -15.58 7.14 17.80
C TRP A 479 -15.09 5.94 18.64
N SER A 480 -15.48 5.88 19.91
CA SER A 480 -15.15 4.82 20.87
C SER A 480 -16.38 4.02 21.27
#